data_7ca13ffbc3632cad006103c9373641ee
#
_entry.id   7ca13ffbc3632cad006103c9373641ee
#
_cell.length_a   1.000
_cell.length_b   1.000
_cell.length_c   1.000
_cell.angle_alpha   90.00
_cell.angle_beta   90.00
_cell.angle_gamma   90.00
#
_symmetry.space_group_name_H-M   'P 1'
#
loop_
_entity.id
_entity.type
_entity.pdbx_description
1 polymer ?
#
loop_
_entity_poly.entity_id
_entity_poly.type
_entity_poly.pdbx_seq_one_letter_code
_entity_poly.pdbx_strand_id
1 'polypeptide(L)'
;IFRQQAAIAGLAMKVDSAGTGDWHIGHAPDVRAQRHAKAHGYNINKLVARQVSADDFRKFDLILAMDAQNLADLQDIKDSISDTDGKLAKLALFSEEDPTYGGDDVPDPYQGDADAFEEVIERIESSAQAWIESWKTA
;
A
#
# COMPACT_ATOMS: atom_id res chain seq x y z
N ILE A 1 0.28 -6.94 -5.34
CA ILE A 1 1.22 -6.49 -6.40
C ILE A 1 2.63 -6.33 -5.82
N PHE A 2 2.79 -5.51 -4.83
CA PHE A 2 4.11 -5.23 -4.23
C PHE A 2 4.82 -6.50 -3.74
N ARG A 3 4.09 -7.37 -3.03
CA ARG A 3 4.65 -8.62 -2.51
C ARG A 3 5.24 -9.49 -3.63
N GLN A 4 4.50 -9.62 -4.74
CA GLN A 4 4.94 -10.44 -5.87
C GLN A 4 6.15 -9.82 -6.57
N GLN A 5 6.17 -8.51 -6.77
CA GLN A 5 7.29 -7.83 -7.40
C GLN A 5 8.53 -7.88 -6.53
N ALA A 6 8.39 -7.75 -5.21
CA ALA A 6 9.51 -7.88 -4.29
C ALA A 6 10.11 -9.30 -4.33
N ALA A 7 9.27 -10.32 -4.39
CA ALA A 7 9.72 -11.71 -4.50
C ALA A 7 10.46 -11.95 -5.82
N ILE A 8 9.96 -11.44 -6.93
CA ILE A 8 10.64 -11.55 -8.24
C ILE A 8 11.98 -10.86 -8.21
N ALA A 9 12.10 -9.74 -7.50
CA ALA A 9 13.37 -9.02 -7.37
C ALA A 9 14.34 -9.67 -6.38
N GLY A 10 13.96 -10.76 -5.73
CA GLY A 10 14.81 -11.47 -4.77
C GLY A 10 14.90 -10.80 -3.40
N LEU A 11 13.98 -9.92 -3.07
CA LEU A 11 13.96 -9.22 -1.78
C LEU A 11 13.17 -10.03 -0.75
N ALA A 12 13.81 -10.35 0.37
CA ALA A 12 13.16 -11.01 1.50
C ALA A 12 12.51 -9.95 2.39
N MET A 13 11.17 -9.82 2.29
CA MET A 13 10.42 -8.87 3.12
C MET A 13 9.02 -9.37 3.40
N LYS A 14 8.46 -8.91 4.52
CA LYS A 14 7.07 -9.15 4.86
C LYS A 14 6.24 -7.95 4.40
N VAL A 15 5.23 -8.21 3.57
CA VAL A 15 4.34 -7.18 3.01
C VAL A 15 2.92 -7.45 3.48
N ASP A 16 2.24 -6.40 3.95
CA ASP A 16 0.85 -6.46 4.36
C ASP A 16 0.14 -5.19 3.94
N SER A 17 -1.18 -5.16 4.05
CA SER A 17 -1.98 -4.00 3.71
C SER A 17 -3.09 -3.78 4.74
N ALA A 18 -3.53 -2.52 4.86
CA ALA A 18 -4.60 -2.14 5.78
C ALA A 18 -5.26 -0.85 5.29
N GLY A 19 -6.44 -0.56 5.80
CA GLY A 19 -7.14 0.70 5.53
C GLY A 19 -7.25 1.56 6.78
N THR A 20 -7.52 2.83 6.60
CA THR A 20 -7.75 3.77 7.72
C THR A 20 -9.18 3.68 8.26
N GLY A 21 -10.14 3.22 7.44
CA GLY A 21 -11.53 3.05 7.84
C GLY A 21 -11.84 1.64 8.35
N ASP A 22 -13.04 1.48 8.92
CA ASP A 22 -13.47 0.21 9.51
C ASP A 22 -14.64 -0.45 8.79
N TRP A 23 -15.22 0.21 7.78
CA TRP A 23 -16.48 -0.24 7.14
C TRP A 23 -16.33 -1.45 6.22
N HIS A 24 -15.11 -1.82 5.85
CA HIS A 24 -14.85 -2.99 4.99
C HIS A 24 -14.09 -4.12 5.69
N ILE A 25 -13.89 -4.04 7.01
CA ILE A 25 -13.11 -5.05 7.76
C ILE A 25 -13.69 -6.45 7.51
N GLY A 26 -12.80 -7.39 7.17
CA GLY A 26 -13.18 -8.78 6.90
C GLY A 26 -13.73 -9.03 5.50
N HIS A 27 -13.92 -7.99 4.69
CA HIS A 27 -14.44 -8.14 3.33
C HIS A 27 -13.31 -8.48 2.36
N ALA A 28 -13.63 -9.29 1.34
CA ALA A 28 -12.74 -9.54 0.22
C ALA A 28 -12.62 -8.27 -0.65
N PRO A 29 -11.58 -8.17 -1.49
CA PRO A 29 -11.49 -7.08 -2.45
C PRO A 29 -12.68 -7.04 -3.39
N ASP A 30 -12.98 -5.85 -3.93
CA ASP A 30 -14.00 -5.66 -4.96
C ASP A 30 -13.78 -6.65 -6.11
N VAL A 31 -14.87 -7.25 -6.61
CA VAL A 31 -14.79 -8.26 -7.68
C VAL A 31 -14.14 -7.70 -8.93
N ARG A 32 -14.39 -6.43 -9.25
CA ARG A 32 -13.75 -5.77 -10.41
C ARG A 32 -12.25 -5.63 -10.20
N ALA A 33 -11.82 -5.27 -8.98
CA ALA A 33 -10.41 -5.19 -8.63
C ALA A 33 -9.74 -6.56 -8.75
N GLN A 34 -10.37 -7.61 -8.28
CA GLN A 34 -9.86 -8.98 -8.41
C GLN A 34 -9.69 -9.37 -9.87
N ARG A 35 -10.67 -9.04 -10.71
CA ARG A 35 -10.66 -9.38 -12.15
C ARG A 35 -9.52 -8.66 -12.88
N HIS A 36 -9.38 -7.36 -12.65
CA HIS A 36 -8.31 -6.57 -13.28
C HIS A 36 -6.93 -7.00 -12.80
N ALA A 37 -6.77 -7.24 -11.50
CA ALA A 37 -5.51 -7.72 -10.95
C ALA A 37 -5.12 -9.07 -11.55
N LYS A 38 -6.07 -10.00 -11.68
CA LYS A 38 -5.82 -11.31 -12.27
C LYS A 38 -5.36 -11.21 -13.72
N ALA A 39 -5.93 -10.29 -14.49
CA ALA A 39 -5.54 -10.06 -15.89
C ALA A 39 -4.08 -9.61 -16.00
N HIS A 40 -3.53 -8.97 -14.95
CA HIS A 40 -2.13 -8.56 -14.86
C HIS A 40 -1.25 -9.58 -14.11
N GLY A 41 -1.78 -10.76 -13.79
CA GLY A 41 -1.02 -11.82 -13.13
C GLY A 41 -1.02 -11.76 -11.60
N TYR A 42 -1.89 -10.97 -10.99
CA TYR A 42 -1.96 -10.83 -9.53
C TYR A 42 -3.23 -11.46 -8.98
N ASN A 43 -3.08 -12.38 -8.02
CA ASN A 43 -4.21 -13.01 -7.35
C ASN A 43 -4.40 -12.37 -5.98
N ILE A 44 -5.49 -11.60 -5.83
CA ILE A 44 -5.82 -10.91 -4.57
C ILE A 44 -7.10 -11.45 -3.92
N ASN A 45 -7.66 -12.54 -4.43
CA ASN A 45 -8.98 -13.02 -4.00
C ASN A 45 -9.03 -13.54 -2.57
N LYS A 46 -7.89 -13.92 -1.99
CA LYS A 46 -7.81 -14.41 -0.61
C LYS A 46 -7.53 -13.32 0.42
N LEU A 47 -7.29 -12.09 -0.03
CA LEU A 47 -7.04 -10.98 0.88
C LEU A 47 -8.35 -10.52 1.53
N VAL A 48 -8.27 -10.06 2.76
CA VAL A 48 -9.39 -9.46 3.47
C VAL A 48 -8.99 -8.09 4.01
N ALA A 49 -9.95 -7.18 4.03
CA ALA A 49 -9.70 -5.84 4.55
C ALA A 49 -9.50 -5.89 6.07
N ARG A 50 -8.53 -5.13 6.56
CA ARG A 50 -8.33 -4.87 7.98
C ARG A 50 -8.06 -3.40 8.22
N GLN A 51 -8.30 -2.95 9.43
CA GLN A 51 -8.02 -1.56 9.81
C GLN A 51 -6.60 -1.45 10.36
N VAL A 52 -5.88 -0.39 9.97
CA VAL A 52 -4.57 -0.08 10.52
C VAL A 52 -4.71 0.28 12.02
N SER A 53 -3.72 -0.08 12.80
CA SER A 53 -3.68 0.22 14.24
C SER A 53 -2.30 0.74 14.66
N ALA A 54 -2.20 1.23 15.89
CA ALA A 54 -0.94 1.66 16.46
C ALA A 54 0.11 0.55 16.47
N ASP A 55 -0.30 -0.70 16.62
CA ASP A 55 0.62 -1.84 16.61
C ASP A 55 1.35 -2.00 15.28
N ASP A 56 0.75 -1.57 14.17
CA ASP A 56 1.43 -1.63 12.87
C ASP A 56 2.70 -0.78 12.86
N PHE A 57 2.71 0.35 13.57
CA PHE A 57 3.90 1.19 13.70
C PHE A 57 5.02 0.54 14.51
N ARG A 58 4.70 -0.45 15.33
CA ARG A 58 5.68 -1.20 16.10
C ARG A 58 6.18 -2.45 15.38
N LYS A 59 5.36 -3.02 14.49
CA LYS A 59 5.64 -4.27 13.79
C LYS A 59 6.40 -4.08 12.48
N PHE A 60 6.13 -2.99 11.78
CA PHE A 60 6.69 -2.76 10.44
C PHE A 60 7.76 -1.67 10.49
N ASP A 61 8.68 -1.75 9.54
CA ASP A 61 9.76 -0.76 9.41
C ASP A 61 9.33 0.45 8.59
N LEU A 62 8.39 0.24 7.67
CA LEU A 62 7.91 1.26 6.74
C LEU A 62 6.42 1.08 6.49
N ILE A 63 5.68 2.18 6.59
CA ILE A 63 4.25 2.23 6.25
C ILE A 63 4.08 3.22 5.12
N LEU A 64 3.43 2.77 4.04
CA LEU A 64 3.22 3.57 2.83
C LEU A 64 1.75 3.94 2.70
N ALA A 65 1.47 5.24 2.60
CA ALA A 65 0.12 5.76 2.41
C ALA A 65 -0.17 5.91 0.92
N MET A 66 -1.38 5.57 0.51
CA MET A 66 -1.78 5.62 -0.90
C MET A 66 -2.08 7.05 -1.36
N ASP A 67 -2.57 7.90 -0.46
CA ASP A 67 -2.89 9.29 -0.76
C ASP A 67 -2.58 10.22 0.42
N ALA A 68 -2.73 11.53 0.20
CA ALA A 68 -2.43 12.53 1.21
C ALA A 68 -3.35 12.44 2.43
N GLN A 69 -4.61 12.05 2.25
CA GLN A 69 -5.54 11.87 3.37
C GLN A 69 -5.14 10.69 4.24
N ASN A 70 -4.80 9.56 3.62
CA ASN A 70 -4.27 8.40 4.34
C ASN A 70 -3.00 8.77 5.11
N LEU A 71 -2.12 9.55 4.49
CA LEU A 71 -0.89 9.99 5.14
C LEU A 71 -1.18 10.82 6.40
N ALA A 72 -2.13 11.76 6.31
CA ALA A 72 -2.52 12.59 7.46
C ALA A 72 -3.14 11.75 8.57
N ASP A 73 -4.03 10.82 8.23
CA ASP A 73 -4.68 9.92 9.20
C ASP A 73 -3.64 9.04 9.90
N LEU A 74 -2.68 8.51 9.15
CA LEU A 74 -1.61 7.67 9.69
C LEU A 74 -0.65 8.47 10.57
N GLN A 75 -0.36 9.72 10.21
CA GLN A 75 0.48 10.59 11.05
C GLN A 75 -0.20 10.86 12.39
N ASP A 76 -1.52 11.06 12.40
CA ASP A 76 -2.28 11.24 13.65
C ASP A 76 -2.18 10.01 14.55
N ILE A 77 -2.27 8.81 13.97
CA ILE A 77 -2.11 7.56 14.73
C ILE A 77 -0.70 7.48 15.31
N LYS A 78 0.32 7.75 14.51
CA LYS A 78 1.72 7.71 14.94
C LYS A 78 1.98 8.70 16.08
N ASP A 79 1.45 9.93 15.96
CA ASP A 79 1.61 10.98 16.97
C ASP A 79 0.90 10.65 18.29
N SER A 80 -0.15 9.81 18.23
CA SER A 80 -0.88 9.38 19.43
C SER A 80 -0.16 8.31 20.24
N ILE A 81 0.90 7.71 19.69
CA ILE A 81 1.65 6.65 20.38
C ILE A 81 2.53 7.29 21.44
N SER A 82 2.22 7.01 22.72
CA SER A 82 2.97 7.56 23.85
C SER A 82 4.13 6.67 24.30
N ASP A 83 4.10 5.39 23.92
CA ASP A 83 5.15 4.44 24.22
C ASP A 83 6.23 4.52 23.14
N THR A 84 7.34 5.15 23.47
CA THR A 84 8.44 5.40 22.54
C THR A 84 9.68 4.56 22.81
N ASP A 85 9.57 3.51 23.63
CA ASP A 85 10.72 2.64 23.95
C ASP A 85 11.25 1.90 22.73
N GLY A 86 10.43 1.73 21.70
CA GLY A 86 10.81 1.08 20.46
C GLY A 86 10.87 2.06 19.29
N LYS A 87 11.55 1.62 18.22
CA LYS A 87 11.59 2.35 16.98
C LYS A 87 10.27 2.18 16.24
N LEU A 88 9.63 3.29 15.90
CA LEU A 88 8.38 3.29 15.12
C LEU A 88 8.68 3.26 13.62
N ALA A 89 7.75 2.68 12.85
CA ALA A 89 7.83 2.65 11.40
C ALA A 89 7.98 4.04 10.81
N LYS A 90 8.77 4.16 9.75
CA LYS A 90 8.78 5.36 8.93
C LYS A 90 7.49 5.44 8.14
N LEU A 91 7.03 6.65 7.87
CA LEU A 91 5.78 6.90 7.14
C LEU A 91 6.09 7.72 5.89
N ALA A 92 5.59 7.28 4.74
CA ALA A 92 5.79 7.96 3.47
C ALA A 92 4.62 7.73 2.53
N LEU A 93 4.52 8.51 1.46
CA LEU A 93 3.57 8.25 0.38
C LEU A 93 4.07 7.09 -0.48
N PHE A 94 3.15 6.25 -0.94
CA PHE A 94 3.47 5.10 -1.78
C PHE A 94 4.18 5.52 -3.07
N SER A 95 3.77 6.64 -3.67
CA SER A 95 4.33 7.15 -4.92
C SER A 95 5.59 8.02 -4.75
N GLU A 96 6.06 8.25 -3.51
CA GLU A 96 7.11 9.23 -3.21
C GLU A 96 8.39 9.02 -4.03
N GLU A 97 8.80 7.77 -4.24
CA GLU A 97 10.02 7.42 -4.98
C GLU A 97 9.78 7.24 -6.48
N ASP A 98 8.54 7.37 -6.94
CA ASP A 98 8.18 7.10 -8.33
C ASP A 98 8.57 8.28 -9.24
N PRO A 99 9.44 8.09 -10.23
CA PRO A 99 9.83 9.19 -11.12
C PRO A 99 8.71 9.66 -12.05
N THR A 100 7.69 8.82 -12.26
CA THR A 100 6.54 9.16 -13.12
C THR A 100 5.42 9.83 -12.35
N TYR A 101 5.07 9.28 -11.16
CA TYR A 101 3.91 9.72 -10.39
C TYR A 101 4.32 10.35 -9.04
N GLY A 102 5.58 10.71 -8.87
CA GLY A 102 6.16 11.10 -7.59
C GLY A 102 5.35 12.10 -6.78
N GLY A 103 4.89 11.66 -5.61
CA GLY A 103 4.09 12.45 -4.70
C GLY A 103 2.60 12.51 -5.02
N ASP A 104 2.15 11.91 -6.13
CA ASP A 104 0.73 11.88 -6.50
C ASP A 104 -0.04 10.84 -5.67
N ASP A 105 -1.32 11.14 -5.40
CA ASP A 105 -2.21 10.17 -4.79
C ASP A 105 -2.46 8.99 -5.73
N VAL A 106 -2.53 7.78 -5.15
CA VAL A 106 -3.05 6.61 -5.88
C VAL A 106 -4.58 6.65 -5.73
N PRO A 107 -5.33 6.88 -6.81
CA PRO A 107 -6.77 7.05 -6.69
C PRO A 107 -7.48 5.75 -6.32
N ASP A 108 -8.64 5.89 -5.65
CA ASP A 108 -9.51 4.75 -5.36
C ASP A 108 -10.42 4.53 -6.58
N PRO A 109 -10.37 3.35 -7.23
CA PRO A 109 -11.16 3.11 -8.44
C PRO A 109 -12.60 2.68 -8.17
N TYR A 110 -13.03 2.62 -6.90
CA TYR A 110 -14.33 2.05 -6.50
C TYR A 110 -15.50 2.65 -7.27
N GLN A 111 -15.51 3.97 -7.48
CA GLN A 111 -16.56 4.69 -8.21
C GLN A 111 -16.26 4.79 -9.71
N GLY A 112 -15.16 4.22 -10.17
CA GLY A 112 -14.72 4.35 -11.55
C GLY A 112 -15.13 3.19 -12.44
N ASP A 113 -14.74 3.27 -13.70
CA ASP A 113 -14.92 2.25 -14.73
C ASP A 113 -13.68 1.34 -14.86
N ALA A 114 -13.65 0.51 -15.92
CA ALA A 114 -12.53 -0.38 -16.18
C ALA A 114 -11.21 0.37 -16.34
N ASP A 115 -11.23 1.53 -17.00
CA ASP A 115 -10.01 2.34 -17.20
C ASP A 115 -9.45 2.84 -15.87
N ALA A 116 -10.32 3.17 -14.91
CA ALA A 116 -9.89 3.58 -13.57
C ALA A 116 -9.16 2.45 -12.83
N PHE A 117 -9.64 1.21 -12.93
CA PHE A 117 -8.98 0.05 -12.33
C PHE A 117 -7.62 -0.21 -12.99
N GLU A 118 -7.54 -0.13 -14.31
CA GLU A 118 -6.29 -0.32 -15.04
C GLU A 118 -5.26 0.76 -14.69
N GLU A 119 -5.68 2.01 -14.58
CA GLU A 119 -4.80 3.10 -14.18
C GLU A 119 -4.22 2.88 -12.78
N VAL A 120 -5.03 2.44 -11.83
CA VAL A 120 -4.58 2.18 -10.46
C VAL A 120 -3.55 1.05 -10.44
N ILE A 121 -3.78 -0.03 -11.18
CA ILE A 121 -2.82 -1.12 -11.27
C ILE A 121 -1.48 -0.63 -11.84
N GLU A 122 -1.53 0.17 -12.90
CA GLU A 122 -0.32 0.74 -13.51
C GLU A 122 0.45 1.61 -12.53
N ARG A 123 -0.24 2.48 -11.77
CA ARG A 123 0.38 3.33 -10.76
C ARG A 123 1.00 2.52 -9.62
N ILE A 124 0.30 1.48 -9.17
CA ILE A 124 0.82 0.60 -8.10
C ILE A 124 2.07 -0.14 -8.57
N GLU A 125 2.05 -0.67 -9.79
CA GLU A 125 3.22 -1.35 -10.36
C GLU A 125 4.42 -0.41 -10.48
N SER A 126 4.19 0.80 -10.99
CA SER A 126 5.23 1.81 -11.17
C SER A 126 5.85 2.22 -9.83
N SER A 127 5.03 2.57 -8.85
CA SER A 127 5.51 3.01 -7.54
C SER A 127 6.17 1.88 -6.75
N ALA A 128 5.61 0.67 -6.80
CA ALA A 128 6.23 -0.50 -6.17
C ALA A 128 7.62 -0.76 -6.74
N GLN A 129 7.76 -0.68 -8.05
CA GLN A 129 9.05 -0.88 -8.72
C GLN A 129 10.05 0.20 -8.32
N ALA A 130 9.62 1.45 -8.16
CA ALA A 130 10.48 2.54 -7.72
C ALA A 130 11.06 2.30 -6.32
N TRP A 131 10.24 1.84 -5.38
CA TRP A 131 10.70 1.48 -4.03
C TRP A 131 11.70 0.32 -4.09
N ILE A 132 11.38 -0.74 -4.85
CA ILE A 132 12.24 -1.90 -5.00
C ILE A 132 13.60 -1.51 -5.56
N GLU A 133 13.64 -0.67 -6.60
CA GLU A 133 14.89 -0.19 -7.17
C GLU A 133 15.70 0.64 -6.16
N SER A 134 15.04 1.47 -5.34
CA SER A 134 15.73 2.24 -4.32
C SER A 134 16.44 1.36 -3.29
N TRP A 135 15.83 0.23 -2.93
CA TRP A 135 16.42 -0.71 -1.98
C TRP A 135 17.54 -1.55 -2.57
N LYS A 136 17.49 -1.85 -3.87
CA LYS A 136 18.55 -2.57 -4.55
C LYS A 136 19.84 -1.76 -4.66
N THR A 137 19.73 -0.44 -4.75
CA THR A 137 20.88 0.46 -4.90
C THR A 137 21.40 1.01 -3.57
N ALA A 138 20.70 0.74 -2.49
CA ALA A 138 21.05 1.22 -1.15
C ALA A 138 22.20 0.45 -0.54
#